data_83192a9397f1196df6623634e406cc77
#
_entry.id   83192a9397f1196df6623634e406cc77
#
_cell.length_a   1.000
_cell.length_b   1.000
_cell.length_c   1.000
_cell.angle_alpha   90.00
_cell.angle_beta   90.00
_cell.angle_gamma   90.00
#
_symmetry.space_group_name_H-M   'P 1'
#
loop_
_entity.id
_entity.type
_entity.pdbx_description
1 polymer ?
#
loop_
_entity_poly.entity_id
_entity_poly.type
_entity_poly.pdbx_seq_one_letter_code
_entity_poly.pdbx_strand_id
1 'polypeptide(L)'
;MVKMLKILILLLFSYTAYGQCPIRGDGAKRLWHTDSLKNIKSCPDTSEAYEIDFTTLATDNILDSMFVCMDCFIVSAKLSGIETCECHSSEDSMRDYHIYVSDKPKNPNNKCVIVEVTRFSRQFNPSLTLTYVKSLVGKRVRVYGYVFSDEEHKNAIGKWRQGIEEIHPVFYIEKL
;
A
#
# COMPACT_ATOMS: atom_id res chain seq x y z
N MET A 1 27.77 36.36 52.13
CA MET A 1 27.67 34.93 51.66
C MET A 1 26.33 34.75 50.99
N VAL A 2 26.29 34.76 49.67
CA VAL A 2 25.07 34.62 48.85
C VAL A 2 25.03 33.15 48.44
N LYS A 3 24.03 32.37 48.95
CA LYS A 3 23.79 30.98 48.51
C LYS A 3 23.14 31.03 47.14
N MET A 4 23.87 30.63 46.10
CA MET A 4 23.33 30.37 44.78
C MET A 4 22.46 29.09 44.84
N LEU A 5 21.15 29.28 44.71
CA LEU A 5 20.18 28.19 44.55
C LEU A 5 20.26 27.74 43.07
N LYS A 6 20.90 26.59 42.83
CA LYS A 6 20.89 25.94 41.52
C LYS A 6 19.52 25.34 41.24
N ILE A 7 18.69 26.00 40.43
CA ILE A 7 17.45 25.46 39.93
C ILE A 7 17.81 24.48 38.82
N LEU A 8 17.73 23.19 39.13
CA LEU A 8 17.85 22.13 38.14
C LEU A 8 16.50 21.99 37.41
N ILE A 9 16.39 22.64 36.22
CA ILE A 9 15.25 22.46 35.34
C ILE A 9 15.37 21.06 34.71
N LEU A 10 14.65 20.09 35.27
CA LEU A 10 14.41 18.81 34.62
C LEU A 10 13.45 19.05 33.45
N LEU A 11 13.99 19.22 32.26
CA LEU A 11 13.23 19.11 31.01
C LEU A 11 12.83 17.62 30.87
N LEU A 12 11.67 17.28 31.40
CA LEU A 12 10.96 16.06 31.08
C LEU A 12 10.54 16.15 29.60
N PHE A 13 11.42 15.68 28.71
CA PHE A 13 10.98 15.31 27.37
C PHE A 13 10.03 14.12 27.55
N SER A 14 8.75 14.40 27.66
CA SER A 14 7.71 13.42 27.42
C SER A 14 7.82 13.01 25.95
N TYR A 15 8.68 12.04 25.66
CA TYR A 15 8.53 11.24 24.46
C TYR A 15 7.17 10.55 24.60
N THR A 16 6.14 11.14 24.01
CA THR A 16 4.96 10.38 23.65
C THR A 16 5.47 9.32 22.68
N ALA A 17 5.75 8.13 23.19
CA ALA A 17 5.89 6.95 22.36
C ALA A 17 4.51 6.76 21.72
N TYR A 18 4.27 7.43 20.59
CA TYR A 18 3.25 6.99 19.66
C TYR A 18 3.65 5.58 19.31
N GLY A 19 2.95 4.60 19.89
CA GLY A 19 3.21 3.20 19.65
C GLY A 19 3.22 3.01 18.14
N GLN A 20 4.38 2.64 17.58
CA GLN A 20 4.48 2.41 16.14
C GLN A 20 3.44 1.36 15.79
N CYS A 21 2.58 1.66 14.82
CA CYS A 21 1.61 0.71 14.33
C CYS A 21 2.32 -0.60 13.96
N PRO A 22 1.99 -1.73 14.62
CA PRO A 22 2.64 -3.00 14.38
C PRO A 22 2.38 -3.48 12.96
N ILE A 23 3.22 -4.40 12.45
CA ILE A 23 3.04 -4.98 11.10
C ILE A 23 1.65 -5.63 10.96
N ARG A 24 1.15 -6.26 12.02
CA ARG A 24 -0.17 -6.90 12.06
C ARG A 24 -1.34 -5.91 12.17
N GLY A 25 -1.09 -4.60 12.15
CA GLY A 25 -2.11 -3.60 12.41
C GLY A 25 -2.67 -3.66 13.84
N ASP A 26 -3.80 -3.02 14.08
CA ASP A 26 -4.52 -2.99 15.36
C ASP A 26 -5.92 -3.63 15.26
N GLY A 27 -6.24 -4.26 14.15
CA GLY A 27 -7.49 -4.96 13.91
C GLY A 27 -7.70 -6.19 14.81
N ALA A 28 -8.87 -6.79 14.70
CA ALA A 28 -9.19 -8.04 15.39
C ALA A 28 -8.20 -9.15 15.00
N LYS A 29 -7.94 -10.11 15.91
CA LYS A 29 -6.95 -11.19 15.71
C LYS A 29 -7.12 -11.94 14.38
N ARG A 30 -8.35 -12.08 13.88
CA ARG A 30 -8.64 -12.71 12.58
C ARG A 30 -8.02 -11.96 11.39
N LEU A 31 -7.73 -10.65 11.53
CA LEU A 31 -7.15 -9.79 10.49
C LEU A 31 -5.62 -9.74 10.55
N TRP A 32 -4.99 -10.22 11.61
CA TRP A 32 -3.54 -10.05 11.81
C TRP A 32 -2.69 -10.63 10.69
N HIS A 33 -3.10 -11.77 10.14
CA HIS A 33 -2.38 -12.36 9.00
C HIS A 33 -2.50 -11.46 7.76
N THR A 34 -3.73 -11.09 7.41
CA THR A 34 -4.07 -10.20 6.30
C THR A 34 -3.35 -8.85 6.40
N ASP A 35 -3.45 -8.17 7.58
CA ASP A 35 -2.78 -6.91 7.83
C ASP A 35 -1.24 -7.02 7.74
N SER A 36 -0.69 -8.19 8.13
CA SER A 36 0.76 -8.43 8.02
C SER A 36 1.21 -8.58 6.57
N LEU A 37 0.40 -9.18 5.70
CA LEU A 37 0.68 -9.27 4.25
C LEU A 37 0.66 -7.88 3.61
N LYS A 38 -0.33 -7.06 3.93
CA LYS A 38 -0.41 -5.65 3.48
C LYS A 38 0.81 -4.83 3.94
N ASN A 39 1.43 -5.17 5.05
CA ASN A 39 2.52 -4.44 5.68
C ASN A 39 3.93 -5.04 5.44
N ILE A 40 4.14 -5.82 4.39
CA ILE A 40 5.48 -6.29 3.99
C ILE A 40 6.40 -5.07 3.75
N LYS A 41 7.63 -5.13 4.28
CA LYS A 41 8.54 -3.96 4.32
C LYS A 41 9.59 -3.91 3.23
N SER A 42 9.79 -5.01 2.52
CA SER A 42 10.84 -5.15 1.50
C SER A 42 10.40 -6.08 0.40
N CYS A 43 11.04 -6.00 -0.74
CA CYS A 43 10.85 -6.92 -1.84
C CYS A 43 12.20 -7.49 -2.29
N PRO A 44 12.21 -8.61 -3.05
CA PRO A 44 13.36 -9.12 -3.78
C PRO A 44 13.83 -8.13 -4.86
N ASP A 45 14.91 -8.49 -5.56
CA ASP A 45 15.29 -7.81 -6.79
C ASP A 45 14.16 -7.92 -7.83
N THR A 46 13.95 -6.86 -8.62
CA THR A 46 12.88 -6.85 -9.63
C THR A 46 13.04 -7.94 -10.70
N SER A 47 14.25 -8.44 -10.92
CA SER A 47 14.51 -9.59 -11.81
C SER A 47 13.94 -10.92 -11.30
N GLU A 48 13.57 -11.00 -10.02
CA GLU A 48 12.95 -12.17 -9.40
C GLU A 48 11.41 -12.16 -9.51
N ALA A 49 10.83 -11.07 -10.02
CA ALA A 49 9.38 -10.94 -10.14
C ALA A 49 8.82 -11.86 -11.24
N TYR A 50 7.77 -12.60 -10.91
CA TYR A 50 7.02 -13.36 -11.92
C TYR A 50 6.19 -12.39 -12.77
N GLU A 51 6.36 -12.45 -14.10
CA GLU A 51 5.54 -11.63 -15.00
C GLU A 51 4.14 -12.24 -15.11
N ILE A 52 3.14 -11.43 -14.81
CA ILE A 52 1.72 -11.78 -14.95
C ILE A 52 1.03 -10.75 -15.84
N ASP A 53 -0.06 -11.15 -16.48
CA ASP A 53 -0.92 -10.22 -17.19
C ASP A 53 -2.09 -9.75 -16.32
N PHE A 54 -2.76 -8.70 -16.78
CA PHE A 54 -3.92 -8.12 -16.13
C PHE A 54 -5.05 -9.14 -15.92
N THR A 55 -5.30 -10.00 -16.92
CA THR A 55 -6.39 -11.00 -16.89
C THR A 55 -6.13 -12.03 -15.80
N THR A 56 -4.88 -12.46 -15.65
CA THR A 56 -4.47 -13.41 -14.62
C THR A 56 -4.74 -12.86 -13.22
N LEU A 57 -4.36 -11.59 -12.94
CA LEU A 57 -4.66 -10.96 -11.66
C LEU A 57 -6.17 -10.77 -11.44
N ALA A 58 -6.92 -10.47 -12.50
CA ALA A 58 -8.35 -10.19 -12.41
C ALA A 58 -9.25 -11.43 -12.22
N THR A 59 -8.71 -12.65 -12.34
CA THR A 59 -9.47 -13.91 -12.35
C THR A 59 -9.19 -14.85 -11.16
N ASP A 60 -8.55 -14.35 -10.11
CA ASP A 60 -8.36 -15.03 -8.81
C ASP A 60 -7.56 -16.36 -8.88
N ASN A 61 -6.52 -16.42 -9.73
CA ASN A 61 -5.73 -17.65 -9.94
C ASN A 61 -4.28 -17.54 -9.46
N ILE A 62 -3.96 -16.61 -8.56
CA ILE A 62 -2.58 -16.37 -8.11
C ILE A 62 -2.49 -16.58 -6.61
N LEU A 63 -1.37 -17.16 -6.16
CA LEU A 63 -1.12 -17.38 -4.74
C LEU A 63 -0.78 -16.07 -4.03
N ASP A 64 -1.35 -15.86 -2.85
CA ASP A 64 -0.96 -14.80 -1.94
C ASP A 64 0.55 -14.77 -1.70
N SER A 65 1.10 -13.59 -1.54
CA SER A 65 2.53 -13.35 -1.30
C SER A 65 3.47 -13.72 -2.45
N MET A 66 2.96 -14.01 -3.66
CA MET A 66 3.80 -14.13 -4.84
C MET A 66 4.31 -12.75 -5.24
N PHE A 67 5.64 -12.60 -5.41
CA PHE A 67 6.22 -11.36 -5.92
C PHE A 67 6.12 -11.34 -7.45
N VAL A 68 5.40 -10.35 -7.96
CA VAL A 68 5.02 -10.27 -9.38
C VAL A 68 5.36 -8.93 -10.00
N CYS A 69 5.41 -8.90 -11.34
CA CYS A 69 5.32 -7.67 -12.10
C CYS A 69 4.19 -7.75 -13.14
N MET A 70 3.56 -6.60 -13.40
CA MET A 70 2.44 -6.51 -14.32
C MET A 70 2.48 -5.20 -15.11
N ASP A 71 2.29 -5.28 -16.42
CA ASP A 71 2.08 -4.12 -17.29
C ASP A 71 0.60 -3.72 -17.26
N CYS A 72 0.34 -2.45 -16.97
CA CYS A 72 -1.02 -1.92 -16.88
C CYS A 72 -1.08 -0.41 -17.18
N PHE A 73 -2.27 0.16 -17.22
CA PHE A 73 -2.48 1.60 -17.23
C PHE A 73 -3.00 2.06 -15.87
N ILE A 74 -2.44 3.14 -15.34
CA ILE A 74 -3.03 3.80 -14.15
C ILE A 74 -4.28 4.56 -14.61
N VAL A 75 -5.43 4.20 -14.05
CA VAL A 75 -6.72 4.84 -14.33
C VAL A 75 -6.96 5.99 -13.36
N SER A 76 -6.73 5.77 -12.07
CA SER A 76 -6.81 6.80 -11.04
C SER A 76 -6.01 6.42 -9.80
N ALA A 77 -5.67 7.42 -8.97
CA ALA A 77 -4.96 7.22 -7.72
C ALA A 77 -5.48 8.19 -6.64
N LYS A 78 -5.64 7.70 -5.42
CA LYS A 78 -6.10 8.47 -4.25
C LYS A 78 -5.47 7.92 -2.98
N LEU A 79 -5.60 8.63 -1.87
CA LEU A 79 -5.38 8.03 -0.54
C LEU A 79 -6.45 6.96 -0.27
N SER A 80 -6.07 5.86 0.37
CA SER A 80 -6.97 4.81 0.85
C SER A 80 -7.98 5.33 1.90
N GLY A 81 -8.90 4.49 2.29
CA GLY A 81 -9.68 4.67 3.52
C GLY A 81 -8.79 4.66 4.77
N ILE A 82 -9.44 4.64 5.93
CA ILE A 82 -8.79 4.37 7.23
C ILE A 82 -8.91 2.88 7.49
N GLU A 83 -7.77 2.19 7.64
CA GLU A 83 -7.73 0.73 7.73
C GLU A 83 -7.04 0.24 9.01
N THR A 84 -7.28 -1.02 9.37
CA THR A 84 -6.67 -1.68 10.53
C THR A 84 -5.18 -1.90 10.34
N CYS A 85 -4.72 -2.21 9.13
CA CYS A 85 -3.30 -2.37 8.82
C CYS A 85 -2.48 -1.10 9.06
N GLU A 86 -3.13 0.07 9.07
CA GLU A 86 -2.57 1.39 9.36
C GLU A 86 -2.92 1.90 10.78
N CYS A 87 -3.43 1.02 11.64
CA CYS A 87 -3.90 1.34 13.00
C CYS A 87 -4.90 2.50 13.04
N HIS A 88 -5.85 2.50 12.11
CA HIS A 88 -6.89 3.52 11.99
C HIS A 88 -6.34 4.96 11.92
N SER A 89 -5.13 5.13 11.39
CA SER A 89 -4.51 6.46 11.29
C SER A 89 -5.26 7.34 10.29
N SER A 90 -5.54 8.57 10.69
CA SER A 90 -6.04 9.62 9.80
C SER A 90 -4.93 10.43 9.13
N GLU A 91 -3.66 10.20 9.50
CA GLU A 91 -2.51 10.89 8.92
C GLU A 91 -2.22 10.40 7.51
N ASP A 92 -2.15 11.31 6.54
CA ASP A 92 -1.88 10.99 5.13
C ASP A 92 -0.56 10.22 4.93
N SER A 93 0.43 10.48 5.79
CA SER A 93 1.73 9.80 5.79
C SER A 93 1.64 8.30 6.16
N MET A 94 0.59 7.92 6.86
CA MET A 94 0.35 6.54 7.30
C MET A 94 -0.54 5.77 6.32
N ARG A 95 -1.42 6.46 5.59
CA ARG A 95 -2.42 5.86 4.70
C ARG A 95 -1.79 5.40 3.39
N ASP A 96 -2.31 4.33 2.84
CA ASP A 96 -1.87 3.76 1.58
C ASP A 96 -2.37 4.57 0.38
N TYR A 97 -1.75 4.39 -0.78
CA TYR A 97 -2.24 4.96 -2.04
C TYR A 97 -3.01 3.88 -2.78
N HIS A 98 -4.30 4.04 -2.86
CA HIS A 98 -5.23 3.17 -3.56
C HIS A 98 -5.27 3.57 -5.04
N ILE A 99 -4.82 2.68 -5.91
CA ILE A 99 -4.59 2.93 -7.33
C ILE A 99 -5.44 1.95 -8.15
N TYR A 100 -6.32 2.49 -8.97
CA TYR A 100 -7.04 1.71 -9.97
C TYR A 100 -6.18 1.54 -11.21
N VAL A 101 -5.93 0.29 -11.60
CA VAL A 101 -5.19 -0.05 -12.82
C VAL A 101 -6.00 -0.96 -13.72
N SER A 102 -5.74 -0.92 -15.03
CA SER A 102 -6.43 -1.78 -15.99
C SER A 102 -5.59 -2.05 -17.24
N ASP A 103 -6.09 -2.92 -18.13
CA ASP A 103 -5.52 -3.20 -19.45
C ASP A 103 -5.68 -2.02 -20.44
N LYS A 104 -6.48 -1.02 -20.09
CA LYS A 104 -6.76 0.18 -20.93
C LYS A 104 -6.72 1.46 -20.12
N PRO A 105 -6.32 2.60 -20.74
CA PRO A 105 -6.09 3.85 -19.99
C PRO A 105 -7.35 4.53 -19.42
N LYS A 106 -8.56 4.09 -19.81
CA LYS A 106 -9.84 4.75 -19.45
C LYS A 106 -10.96 3.75 -19.16
N ASN A 107 -10.65 2.67 -18.47
CA ASN A 107 -11.70 1.74 -18.03
C ASN A 107 -12.47 2.30 -16.82
N PRO A 108 -13.78 1.97 -16.68
CA PRO A 108 -14.50 2.25 -15.44
C PRO A 108 -13.96 1.38 -14.30
N ASN A 109 -14.15 1.81 -13.05
CA ASN A 109 -13.56 1.14 -11.87
C ASN A 109 -13.92 -0.35 -11.78
N ASN A 110 -15.15 -0.74 -12.14
CA ASN A 110 -15.57 -2.15 -12.13
C ASN A 110 -14.87 -3.02 -13.20
N LYS A 111 -13.97 -2.45 -13.98
CA LYS A 111 -13.07 -3.10 -14.95
C LYS A 111 -11.60 -2.89 -14.58
N CYS A 112 -11.34 -2.45 -13.36
CA CYS A 112 -10.00 -2.24 -12.83
C CYS A 112 -9.70 -3.27 -11.73
N VAL A 113 -8.45 -3.58 -11.53
CA VAL A 113 -7.93 -4.20 -10.31
C VAL A 113 -7.27 -3.11 -9.46
N ILE A 114 -6.98 -3.44 -8.21
CA ILE A 114 -6.37 -2.51 -7.25
C ILE A 114 -4.90 -2.84 -7.11
N VAL A 115 -4.08 -1.80 -7.05
CA VAL A 115 -2.69 -1.92 -6.59
C VAL A 115 -2.45 -0.84 -5.53
N GLU A 116 -1.68 -1.16 -4.47
CA GLU A 116 -1.54 -0.25 -3.34
C GLU A 116 -0.08 0.01 -2.97
N VAL A 117 0.25 1.31 -2.82
CA VAL A 117 1.56 1.77 -2.35
C VAL A 117 1.43 2.08 -0.86
N THR A 118 2.04 1.25 -0.02
CA THR A 118 1.95 1.39 1.43
C THR A 118 2.96 2.40 1.98
N ARG A 119 2.82 2.75 3.26
CA ARG A 119 3.84 3.54 3.98
C ARG A 119 5.21 2.88 3.93
N PHE A 120 5.27 1.54 4.00
CA PHE A 120 6.54 0.79 3.95
C PHE A 120 7.14 0.79 2.56
N SER A 121 6.30 0.68 1.51
CA SER A 121 6.73 0.87 0.12
C SER A 121 7.40 2.23 -0.08
N ARG A 122 6.81 3.30 0.49
CA ARG A 122 7.37 4.66 0.40
C ARG A 122 8.64 4.84 1.22
N GLN A 123 8.78 4.14 2.34
CA GLN A 123 10.06 4.11 3.09
C GLN A 123 11.15 3.38 2.32
N PHE A 124 10.80 2.29 1.64
CA PHE A 124 11.71 1.51 0.81
C PHE A 124 12.08 2.26 -0.47
N ASN A 125 11.09 2.86 -1.15
CA ASN A 125 11.26 3.65 -2.37
C ASN A 125 10.61 5.04 -2.22
N PRO A 126 11.35 6.05 -1.71
CA PRO A 126 10.81 7.39 -1.47
C PRO A 126 10.35 8.15 -2.73
N SER A 127 10.65 7.67 -3.93
CA SER A 127 10.14 8.26 -5.17
C SER A 127 8.64 7.99 -5.38
N LEU A 128 8.05 6.99 -4.71
CA LEU A 128 6.64 6.65 -4.77
C LEU A 128 5.78 7.65 -3.98
N THR A 129 5.79 8.92 -4.39
CA THR A 129 4.90 9.93 -3.82
C THR A 129 3.52 9.89 -4.49
N LEU A 130 2.46 10.31 -3.79
CA LEU A 130 1.12 10.39 -4.38
C LEU A 130 1.09 11.31 -5.61
N THR A 131 1.87 12.39 -5.60
CA THR A 131 2.04 13.31 -6.73
C THR A 131 2.66 12.60 -7.93
N TYR A 132 3.72 11.81 -7.72
CA TYR A 132 4.33 11.01 -8.79
C TYR A 132 3.32 10.02 -9.36
N VAL A 133 2.65 9.22 -8.52
CA VAL A 133 1.66 8.23 -8.97
C VAL A 133 0.53 8.89 -9.74
N LYS A 134 0.00 10.04 -9.26
CA LYS A 134 -1.03 10.80 -9.99
C LYS A 134 -0.54 11.33 -11.34
N SER A 135 0.74 11.66 -11.49
CA SER A 135 1.31 12.09 -12.78
C SER A 135 1.34 10.98 -13.85
N LEU A 136 1.22 9.73 -13.41
CA LEU A 136 1.19 8.56 -14.28
C LEU A 136 -0.24 8.16 -14.71
N VAL A 137 -1.28 8.86 -14.30
CA VAL A 137 -2.66 8.59 -14.72
C VAL A 137 -2.78 8.67 -16.25
N GLY A 138 -3.36 7.64 -16.85
CA GLY A 138 -3.48 7.45 -18.30
C GLY A 138 -2.19 6.96 -18.97
N LYS A 139 -1.12 6.70 -18.23
CA LYS A 139 0.14 6.15 -18.76
C LYS A 139 0.20 4.65 -18.57
N ARG A 140 0.92 3.96 -19.47
CA ARG A 140 1.30 2.57 -19.32
C ARG A 140 2.49 2.50 -18.37
N VAL A 141 2.40 1.58 -17.41
CA VAL A 141 3.42 1.38 -16.39
C VAL A 141 3.64 -0.11 -16.17
N ARG A 142 4.78 -0.47 -15.60
CA ARG A 142 5.05 -1.77 -14.99
C ARG A 142 5.05 -1.59 -13.48
N VAL A 143 4.22 -2.35 -12.78
CA VAL A 143 4.15 -2.36 -11.31
C VAL A 143 4.80 -3.63 -10.79
N TYR A 144 5.48 -3.53 -9.61
CA TYR A 144 6.11 -4.67 -8.94
C TYR A 144 5.64 -4.70 -7.49
N GLY A 145 5.20 -5.87 -7.03
CA GLY A 145 4.74 -6.03 -5.66
C GLY A 145 4.27 -7.45 -5.38
N TYR A 146 3.63 -7.62 -4.24
CA TYR A 146 3.12 -8.92 -3.82
C TYR A 146 1.63 -9.05 -4.12
N VAL A 147 1.22 -10.22 -4.58
CA VAL A 147 -0.20 -10.55 -4.73
C VAL A 147 -0.84 -10.70 -3.36
N PHE A 148 -2.05 -10.20 -3.23
CA PHE A 148 -2.84 -10.20 -2.02
C PHE A 148 -4.32 -10.41 -2.37
N SER A 149 -4.99 -11.38 -1.73
CA SER A 149 -6.43 -11.63 -1.90
C SER A 149 -7.24 -10.84 -0.88
N ASP A 150 -7.94 -9.81 -1.32
CA ASP A 150 -8.75 -8.94 -0.47
C ASP A 150 -10.17 -9.48 -0.26
N GLU A 151 -10.27 -10.53 0.54
CA GLU A 151 -11.52 -11.22 0.86
C GLU A 151 -12.56 -10.31 1.55
N GLU A 152 -12.10 -9.25 2.23
CA GLU A 152 -12.98 -8.32 2.93
C GLU A 152 -13.81 -7.48 1.95
N HIS A 153 -13.31 -7.27 0.72
CA HIS A 153 -13.96 -6.47 -0.30
C HIS A 153 -14.62 -7.29 -1.44
N LYS A 154 -14.92 -8.59 -1.23
CA LYS A 154 -15.66 -9.40 -2.21
C LYS A 154 -16.95 -8.75 -2.74
N ASN A 155 -17.65 -8.02 -1.88
CA ASN A 155 -18.88 -7.32 -2.25
C ASN A 155 -18.66 -6.12 -3.18
N ALA A 156 -17.40 -5.73 -3.42
CA ALA A 156 -17.03 -4.65 -4.33
C ALA A 156 -16.84 -5.13 -5.79
N ILE A 157 -16.71 -6.45 -6.02
CA ILE A 157 -16.55 -7.01 -7.37
C ILE A 157 -17.73 -6.63 -8.26
N GLY A 158 -17.44 -6.21 -9.48
CA GLY A 158 -18.43 -5.74 -10.46
C GLY A 158 -18.99 -4.35 -10.20
N LYS A 159 -18.76 -3.75 -9.02
CA LYS A 159 -19.19 -2.38 -8.66
C LYS A 159 -18.01 -1.40 -8.70
N TRP A 160 -16.95 -1.69 -7.97
CA TRP A 160 -15.80 -0.81 -7.76
C TRP A 160 -14.49 -1.44 -8.21
N ARG A 161 -14.44 -2.74 -8.45
CA ARG A 161 -13.25 -3.50 -8.89
C ARG A 161 -13.67 -4.73 -9.67
N GLN A 162 -12.74 -5.30 -10.47
CA GLN A 162 -13.00 -6.47 -11.32
C GLN A 162 -12.84 -7.79 -10.56
N GLY A 163 -11.82 -7.93 -9.72
CA GLY A 163 -11.50 -9.12 -8.93
C GLY A 163 -11.16 -8.74 -7.50
N ILE A 164 -10.90 -9.74 -6.64
CA ILE A 164 -10.45 -9.53 -5.25
C ILE A 164 -8.92 -9.43 -5.16
N GLU A 165 -8.21 -10.01 -6.15
CA GLU A 165 -6.76 -9.96 -6.14
C GLU A 165 -6.25 -8.53 -6.36
N GLU A 166 -5.22 -8.19 -5.59
CA GLU A 166 -4.51 -6.92 -5.62
C GLU A 166 -3.01 -7.16 -5.74
N ILE A 167 -2.26 -6.15 -6.16
CA ILE A 167 -0.83 -6.09 -5.88
C ILE A 167 -0.65 -5.17 -4.67
N HIS A 168 -0.43 -5.74 -3.50
CA HIS A 168 -0.35 -5.05 -2.23
C HIS A 168 0.64 -5.75 -1.27
N PRO A 169 1.77 -5.10 -0.92
CA PRO A 169 2.22 -3.77 -1.32
C PRO A 169 2.93 -3.72 -2.69
N VAL A 170 2.84 -2.55 -3.34
CA VAL A 170 3.64 -2.20 -4.53
C VAL A 170 4.94 -1.52 -4.10
N PHE A 171 6.09 -1.95 -4.62
CA PHE A 171 7.41 -1.38 -4.32
C PHE A 171 8.02 -0.56 -5.45
N TYR A 172 7.63 -0.84 -6.70
CA TYR A 172 8.08 -0.08 -7.86
C TYR A 172 6.96 0.17 -8.84
N ILE A 173 6.98 1.35 -9.46
CA ILE A 173 6.13 1.73 -10.59
C ILE A 173 7.04 2.37 -11.63
N GLU A 174 7.21 1.70 -12.75
CA GLU A 174 8.06 2.14 -13.85
C GLU A 174 7.18 2.59 -15.02
N LYS A 175 7.46 3.77 -15.57
CA LYS A 175 6.78 4.23 -16.78
C LYS A 175 7.36 3.52 -18.00
N LEU A 176 6.49 2.94 -18.83
CA LEU A 176 6.81 2.30 -20.10
C LEU A 176 6.71 3.28 -21.27
#